data_ca418244afbeba7640d9ffb9ffb250ce
#
_entry.id   ca418244afbeba7640d9ffb9ffb250ce
#
_cell.length_a   1.000
_cell.length_b   1.000
_cell.length_c   1.000
_cell.angle_alpha   90.00
_cell.angle_beta   90.00
_cell.angle_gamma   90.00
#
_symmetry.space_group_name_H-M   'P 1'
#
loop_
_entity.id
_entity.type
_entity.pdbx_description
1 polymer ?
#
loop_
_entity_poly.entity_id
_entity_poly.type
_entity_poly.pdbx_seq_one_letter_code
_entity_poly.pdbx_strand_id
1 'polypeptide(L)'
;MTARTSRSVTCCLLVSLAAFFTGCATSTVEKRKQERYGAYSALAPEQRELVDQGRVKIGMSPDAVYIALGKPAEILQQETQAGATTHWLYHGSTLREHRYWTYRGVRVGNRYYSEPYMAQDYYLQPYVRSEIVFQDGVVREWRTLPSPK
;
A
#
# COMPACT_ATOMS: atom_id res chain seq x y z
N MET A 1 -33.02 14.20 51.27
CA MET A 1 -32.48 12.88 50.91
C MET A 1 -32.52 12.74 49.43
N THR A 2 -31.39 12.38 48.84
CA THR A 2 -31.04 11.77 47.57
C THR A 2 -30.71 12.69 46.40
N ALA A 3 -29.40 13.04 46.37
CA ALA A 3 -28.71 13.45 45.13
C ALA A 3 -27.35 12.78 45.09
N ARG A 4 -27.26 11.54 44.62
CA ARG A 4 -25.96 10.82 44.60
C ARG A 4 -25.76 9.79 43.51
N THR A 5 -26.42 9.91 42.34
CA THR A 5 -26.30 8.91 41.25
C THR A 5 -25.86 9.47 39.88
N SER A 6 -25.55 10.77 39.74
CA SER A 6 -25.26 11.37 38.43
C SER A 6 -23.78 11.40 38.03
N ARG A 7 -22.83 11.14 38.94
CA ARG A 7 -21.39 11.28 38.65
C ARG A 7 -20.73 10.04 38.06
N SER A 8 -21.26 8.86 38.25
CA SER A 8 -20.64 7.62 37.81
C SER A 8 -20.91 7.29 36.33
N VAL A 9 -22.04 7.74 35.78
CA VAL A 9 -22.44 7.44 34.40
C VAL A 9 -21.66 8.30 33.39
N THR A 10 -21.30 9.53 33.75
CA THR A 10 -20.54 10.47 32.90
C THR A 10 -19.10 10.01 32.71
N CYS A 11 -18.50 9.36 33.72
CA CYS A 11 -17.13 8.89 33.65
C CYS A 11 -16.96 7.68 32.73
N CYS A 12 -17.94 6.77 32.69
CA CYS A 12 -17.93 5.60 31.79
C CYS A 12 -18.12 5.96 30.31
N LEU A 13 -18.86 7.03 30.00
CA LEU A 13 -19.08 7.50 28.62
C LEU A 13 -17.85 8.16 28.01
N LEU A 14 -16.99 8.79 28.81
CA LEU A 14 -15.76 9.41 28.34
C LEU A 14 -14.65 8.40 28.07
N VAL A 15 -14.64 7.25 28.74
CA VAL A 15 -13.64 6.20 28.51
C VAL A 15 -13.94 5.41 27.22
N SER A 16 -15.21 5.29 26.82
CA SER A 16 -15.60 4.55 25.61
C SER A 16 -15.31 5.29 24.31
N LEU A 17 -15.08 6.59 24.31
CA LEU A 17 -14.82 7.40 23.09
C LEU A 17 -13.33 7.43 22.69
N ALA A 18 -12.44 6.98 23.55
CA ALA A 18 -10.99 7.00 23.28
C ALA A 18 -10.49 5.80 22.44
N ALA A 19 -11.33 4.81 22.13
CA ALA A 19 -10.91 3.54 21.52
C ALA A 19 -10.99 3.49 19.98
N PHE A 20 -11.39 4.55 19.28
CA PHE A 20 -11.64 4.50 17.82
C PHE A 20 -10.57 5.19 16.94
N PHE A 21 -9.45 5.63 17.49
CA PHE A 21 -8.34 6.12 16.67
C PHE A 21 -7.31 5.02 16.36
N THR A 22 -7.75 3.86 15.88
CA THR A 22 -6.85 2.97 15.15
C THR A 22 -6.64 3.54 13.76
N GLY A 23 -5.87 4.62 13.65
CA GLY A 23 -5.41 5.14 12.37
C GLY A 23 -4.66 4.04 11.63
N CYS A 24 -4.89 3.87 10.34
CA CYS A 24 -4.07 3.04 9.46
C CYS A 24 -2.63 3.53 9.54
N ALA A 25 -1.85 2.98 10.46
CA ALA A 25 -0.43 3.30 10.59
C ALA A 25 0.27 2.78 9.34
N THR A 26 0.68 3.69 8.46
CA THR A 26 1.53 3.38 7.32
C THR A 26 2.75 2.63 7.83
N SER A 27 3.04 1.45 7.29
CA SER A 27 4.17 0.63 7.69
C SER A 27 5.47 1.32 7.29
N THR A 28 6.14 1.98 8.24
CA THR A 28 7.44 2.64 8.02
C THR A 28 8.59 1.62 8.11
N VAL A 29 9.77 1.98 7.57
CA VAL A 29 10.98 1.15 7.69
C VAL A 29 11.29 0.87 9.16
N GLU A 30 11.21 1.88 10.04
CA GLU A 30 11.47 1.76 11.47
C GLU A 30 10.55 0.75 12.14
N LYS A 31 9.27 0.79 11.83
CA LYS A 31 8.29 -0.17 12.36
C LYS A 31 8.62 -1.60 11.90
N ARG A 32 8.94 -1.79 10.63
CA ARG A 32 9.32 -3.10 10.08
C ARG A 32 10.64 -3.62 10.65
N LYS A 33 11.60 -2.74 10.94
CA LYS A 33 12.84 -3.09 11.67
C LYS A 33 12.53 -3.62 13.07
N GLN A 34 11.60 -3.02 13.78
CA GLN A 34 11.16 -3.50 15.08
C GLN A 34 10.44 -4.84 14.98
N GLU A 35 9.53 -5.00 14.00
CA GLU A 35 8.81 -6.25 13.75
C GLU A 35 9.76 -7.42 13.43
N ARG A 36 10.88 -7.15 12.76
CA ARG A 36 11.87 -8.12 12.31
C ARG A 36 13.27 -7.84 12.85
N TYR A 37 13.36 -7.40 14.11
CA TYR A 37 14.62 -6.96 14.70
C TYR A 37 15.74 -8.01 14.62
N GLY A 38 15.43 -9.28 14.87
CA GLY A 38 16.41 -10.38 14.77
C GLY A 38 17.01 -10.50 13.36
N ALA A 39 16.15 -10.44 12.32
CA ALA A 39 16.61 -10.48 10.95
C ALA A 39 17.42 -9.23 10.58
N TYR A 40 16.98 -8.03 11.00
CA TYR A 40 17.69 -6.79 10.75
C TYR A 40 19.08 -6.77 11.42
N SER A 41 19.18 -7.20 12.67
CA SER A 41 20.45 -7.23 13.40
C SER A 41 21.47 -8.23 12.84
N ALA A 42 21.01 -9.27 12.16
CA ALA A 42 21.85 -10.26 11.50
C ALA A 42 22.37 -9.80 10.12
N LEU A 43 21.84 -8.70 9.54
CA LEU A 43 22.30 -8.19 8.26
C LEU A 43 23.72 -7.64 8.35
N ALA A 44 24.49 -7.81 7.28
CA ALA A 44 25.79 -7.14 7.11
C ALA A 44 25.59 -5.59 7.10
N PRO A 45 26.58 -4.80 7.54
CA PRO A 45 26.48 -3.33 7.61
C PRO A 45 26.01 -2.69 6.30
N GLU A 46 26.57 -3.12 5.15
CA GLU A 46 26.15 -2.63 3.81
C GLU A 46 24.69 -2.93 3.51
N GLN A 47 24.18 -4.10 3.91
CA GLN A 47 22.79 -4.45 3.69
C GLN A 47 21.86 -3.64 4.59
N ARG A 48 22.26 -3.34 5.84
CA ARG A 48 21.48 -2.47 6.74
C ARG A 48 21.32 -1.07 6.15
N GLU A 49 22.40 -0.50 5.62
CA GLU A 49 22.34 0.82 4.98
C GLU A 49 21.39 0.84 3.79
N LEU A 50 21.40 -0.18 2.93
CA LEU A 50 20.48 -0.30 1.83
C LEU A 50 19.03 -0.44 2.30
N VAL A 51 18.79 -1.26 3.32
CA VAL A 51 17.47 -1.45 3.92
C VAL A 51 16.94 -0.15 4.50
N ASP A 52 17.77 0.61 5.21
CA ASP A 52 17.41 1.91 5.80
C ASP A 52 17.05 2.94 4.74
N GLN A 53 17.63 2.84 3.55
CA GLN A 53 17.31 3.65 2.37
C GLN A 53 16.11 3.10 1.56
N GLY A 54 15.50 2.00 1.98
CA GLY A 54 14.42 1.35 1.22
C GLY A 54 14.89 0.76 -0.12
N ARG A 55 16.14 0.33 -0.22
CA ARG A 55 16.76 -0.22 -1.43
C ARG A 55 16.97 -1.71 -1.34
N VAL A 56 16.90 -2.37 -2.49
CA VAL A 56 17.11 -3.82 -2.64
C VAL A 56 18.35 -4.07 -3.51
N LYS A 57 19.08 -5.13 -3.16
CA LYS A 57 20.25 -5.63 -3.90
C LYS A 57 20.15 -7.15 -4.04
N ILE A 58 20.72 -7.68 -5.10
CA ILE A 58 20.89 -9.13 -5.32
C ILE A 58 21.61 -9.73 -4.12
N GLY A 59 21.16 -10.92 -3.67
CA GLY A 59 21.68 -11.63 -2.51
C GLY A 59 21.01 -11.28 -1.17
N MET A 60 20.08 -10.31 -1.13
CA MET A 60 19.30 -10.01 0.08
C MET A 60 18.29 -11.11 0.36
N SER A 61 18.05 -11.37 1.67
CA SER A 61 17.01 -12.29 2.12
C SER A 61 15.61 -11.68 1.96
N PRO A 62 14.53 -12.49 1.94
CA PRO A 62 13.16 -11.99 1.94
C PRO A 62 12.85 -11.06 3.12
N ASP A 63 13.42 -11.35 4.30
CA ASP A 63 13.27 -10.48 5.48
C ASP A 63 13.89 -9.10 5.26
N ALA A 64 15.08 -9.04 4.66
CA ALA A 64 15.71 -7.75 4.33
C ALA A 64 14.87 -6.95 3.34
N VAL A 65 14.33 -7.61 2.31
CA VAL A 65 13.43 -6.98 1.32
C VAL A 65 12.13 -6.52 1.99
N TYR A 66 11.54 -7.33 2.87
CA TYR A 66 10.35 -6.93 3.63
C TYR A 66 10.61 -5.68 4.49
N ILE A 67 11.75 -5.62 5.17
CA ILE A 67 12.09 -4.45 5.98
C ILE A 67 12.26 -3.22 5.08
N ALA A 68 12.92 -3.35 3.95
CA ALA A 68 13.17 -2.25 3.03
C ALA A 68 11.89 -1.74 2.35
N LEU A 69 11.11 -2.63 1.74
CA LEU A 69 9.99 -2.27 0.87
C LEU A 69 8.61 -2.48 1.50
N GLY A 70 8.52 -3.29 2.57
CA GLY A 70 7.26 -3.67 3.19
C GLY A 70 6.66 -4.94 2.58
N LYS A 71 5.39 -5.19 2.92
CA LYS A 71 4.64 -6.32 2.41
C LYS A 71 4.38 -6.19 0.91
N PRO A 72 4.69 -7.21 0.08
CA PRO A 72 4.31 -7.20 -1.32
C PRO A 72 2.79 -7.22 -1.48
N ALA A 73 2.30 -6.68 -2.60
CA ALA A 73 0.89 -6.74 -2.95
C ALA A 73 0.48 -8.16 -3.33
N GLU A 74 1.35 -8.86 -4.06
CA GLU A 74 1.14 -10.24 -4.49
C GLU A 74 2.42 -11.05 -4.35
N ILE A 75 2.27 -12.36 -4.12
CA ILE A 75 3.35 -13.34 -4.10
C ILE A 75 2.98 -14.44 -5.08
N LEU A 76 3.80 -14.62 -6.11
CA LEU A 76 3.65 -15.69 -7.08
C LEU A 76 4.76 -16.72 -6.87
N GLN A 77 4.42 -17.98 -7.02
CA GLN A 77 5.38 -19.08 -7.01
C GLN A 77 5.43 -19.66 -8.42
N GLN A 78 6.63 -19.90 -8.92
CA GLN A 78 6.87 -20.48 -10.21
C GLN A 78 7.89 -21.60 -10.09
N GLU A 79 7.61 -22.73 -10.70
CA GLU A 79 8.54 -23.86 -10.79
C GLU A 79 8.85 -24.11 -12.27
N THR A 80 10.14 -24.20 -12.59
CA THR A 80 10.64 -24.48 -13.93
C THR A 80 11.75 -25.53 -13.86
N GLN A 81 12.25 -25.99 -15.00
CA GLN A 81 13.43 -26.87 -15.04
C GLN A 81 14.66 -26.24 -14.40
N ALA A 82 14.74 -24.91 -14.31
CA ALA A 82 15.83 -24.18 -13.66
C ALA A 82 15.64 -24.05 -12.13
N GLY A 83 14.54 -24.59 -11.58
CA GLY A 83 14.22 -24.55 -10.13
C GLY A 83 12.98 -23.74 -9.81
N ALA A 84 12.69 -23.68 -8.51
CA ALA A 84 11.58 -22.93 -7.96
C ALA A 84 11.98 -21.47 -7.68
N THR A 85 11.11 -20.54 -8.04
CA THR A 85 11.27 -19.11 -7.78
C THR A 85 10.03 -18.54 -7.10
N THR A 86 10.23 -17.51 -6.28
CA THR A 86 9.15 -16.75 -5.66
C THR A 86 9.25 -15.29 -6.13
N HIS A 87 8.16 -14.76 -6.67
CA HIS A 87 8.07 -13.41 -7.20
C HIS A 87 7.24 -12.54 -6.24
N TRP A 88 7.81 -11.48 -5.76
CA TRP A 88 7.12 -10.47 -4.98
C TRP A 88 6.79 -9.27 -5.84
N LEU A 89 5.50 -8.97 -5.97
CA LEU A 89 5.00 -7.88 -6.79
C LEU A 89 4.59 -6.70 -5.90
N TYR A 90 5.12 -5.52 -6.21
CA TYR A 90 4.78 -4.26 -5.57
C TYR A 90 4.02 -3.39 -6.55
N HIS A 91 2.80 -3.01 -6.18
CA HIS A 91 1.95 -2.19 -7.03
C HIS A 91 2.23 -0.69 -6.83
N GLY A 92 2.10 0.05 -7.89
CA GLY A 92 1.95 1.48 -7.93
C GLY A 92 0.59 1.84 -8.50
N SER A 93 0.25 3.11 -8.51
CA SER A 93 -0.93 3.63 -9.19
C SER A 93 -0.55 4.83 -10.03
N THR A 94 -1.19 4.97 -11.19
CA THR A 94 -1.11 6.16 -12.04
C THR A 94 -2.48 6.76 -12.22
N LEU A 95 -2.55 8.09 -12.28
CA LEU A 95 -3.80 8.79 -12.53
C LEU A 95 -4.11 8.74 -14.03
N ARG A 96 -5.28 8.22 -14.36
CA ARG A 96 -5.78 8.13 -15.75
C ARG A 96 -6.96 9.03 -15.93
N GLU A 97 -6.95 9.73 -17.04
CA GLU A 97 -8.07 10.53 -17.51
C GLU A 97 -8.95 9.68 -18.41
N HIS A 98 -10.24 9.73 -18.17
CA HIS A 98 -11.27 9.12 -19.02
C HIS A 98 -12.24 10.19 -19.49
N ARG A 99 -12.28 10.43 -20.78
CA ARG A 99 -13.24 11.34 -21.40
C ARG A 99 -14.34 10.54 -22.08
N TYR A 100 -15.57 10.97 -21.85
CA TYR A 100 -16.74 10.32 -22.44
C TYR A 100 -17.87 11.30 -22.69
N TRP A 101 -18.67 11.02 -23.70
CA TRP A 101 -19.88 11.79 -23.97
C TRP A 101 -20.98 11.37 -23.00
N THR A 102 -21.63 12.35 -22.40
CA THR A 102 -22.80 12.18 -21.56
C THR A 102 -23.78 13.31 -21.78
N TYR A 103 -24.90 13.31 -21.08
CA TYR A 103 -25.96 14.29 -21.27
C TYR A 103 -26.21 15.03 -19.97
N ARG A 104 -26.49 16.34 -20.07
CA ARG A 104 -26.96 17.15 -18.95
C ARG A 104 -28.31 17.76 -19.28
N GLY A 105 -29.16 17.90 -18.26
CA GLY A 105 -30.42 18.63 -18.37
C GLY A 105 -30.16 20.13 -18.37
N VAL A 106 -30.58 20.82 -19.43
CA VAL A 106 -30.54 22.30 -19.55
C VAL A 106 -31.94 22.84 -19.58
N ARG A 107 -32.23 23.84 -18.73
CA ARG A 107 -33.53 24.51 -18.68
C ARG A 107 -33.48 25.77 -19.51
N VAL A 108 -34.37 25.86 -20.52
CA VAL A 108 -34.57 27.04 -21.33
C VAL A 108 -36.02 27.49 -21.19
N GLY A 109 -36.22 28.60 -20.47
CA GLY A 109 -37.54 29.06 -20.07
C GLY A 109 -38.24 28.06 -19.14
N ASN A 110 -39.36 27.49 -19.59
CA ASN A 110 -40.16 26.50 -18.84
C ASN A 110 -40.00 25.09 -19.39
N ARG A 111 -39.00 24.82 -20.23
CA ARG A 111 -38.72 23.48 -20.81
C ARG A 111 -37.37 22.99 -20.43
N TYR A 112 -37.22 21.65 -20.30
CA TYR A 112 -35.96 20.94 -20.08
C TYR A 112 -35.53 20.28 -21.40
N TYR A 113 -34.25 20.42 -21.72
CA TYR A 113 -33.60 19.80 -22.87
C TYR A 113 -32.43 18.96 -22.38
N SER A 114 -32.16 17.88 -23.10
CA SER A 114 -30.97 17.07 -22.90
C SER A 114 -29.89 17.53 -23.87
N GLU A 115 -28.78 18.03 -23.34
CA GLU A 115 -27.63 18.51 -24.11
C GLU A 115 -26.44 17.57 -23.95
N PRO A 116 -25.85 17.06 -25.04
CA PRO A 116 -24.63 16.25 -24.93
C PRO A 116 -23.45 17.14 -24.55
N TYR A 117 -22.62 16.66 -23.65
CA TYR A 117 -21.35 17.30 -23.32
C TYR A 117 -20.26 16.27 -23.05
N MET A 118 -19.00 16.68 -23.22
CA MET A 118 -17.83 15.87 -22.90
C MET A 118 -17.57 15.94 -21.39
N ALA A 119 -17.76 14.83 -20.68
CA ALA A 119 -17.36 14.70 -19.30
C ALA A 119 -15.93 14.13 -19.21
N GLN A 120 -15.30 14.42 -18.10
CA GLN A 120 -13.91 14.00 -17.82
C GLN A 120 -13.83 13.55 -16.38
N ASP A 121 -13.43 12.29 -16.18
CA ASP A 121 -13.21 11.71 -14.87
C ASP A 121 -11.74 11.28 -14.73
N TYR A 122 -11.28 11.24 -13.49
CA TYR A 122 -9.96 10.75 -13.16
C TYR A 122 -10.08 9.53 -12.25
N TYR A 123 -9.34 8.47 -12.56
CA TYR A 123 -9.28 7.28 -11.73
C TYR A 123 -7.84 6.79 -11.56
N LEU A 124 -7.58 6.14 -10.43
CA LEU A 124 -6.30 5.51 -10.17
C LEU A 124 -6.26 4.13 -10.83
N GLN A 125 -5.37 3.97 -11.79
CA GLN A 125 -5.11 2.68 -12.43
C GLN A 125 -3.92 2.01 -11.72
N PRO A 126 -4.12 0.84 -11.08
CA PRO A 126 -3.02 0.07 -10.51
C PRO A 126 -2.15 -0.55 -11.60
N TYR A 127 -0.87 -0.68 -11.31
CA TYR A 127 0.09 -1.39 -12.16
C TYR A 127 1.19 -2.01 -11.30
N VAL A 128 1.87 -3.04 -11.82
CA VAL A 128 3.04 -3.61 -11.15
C VAL A 128 4.20 -2.64 -11.33
N ARG A 129 4.62 -2.00 -10.22
CA ARG A 129 5.73 -1.03 -10.20
C ARG A 129 7.09 -1.71 -10.09
N SER A 130 7.18 -2.73 -9.25
CA SER A 130 8.43 -3.45 -9.02
C SER A 130 8.17 -4.93 -8.80
N GLU A 131 9.08 -5.74 -9.30
CA GLU A 131 9.11 -7.18 -9.12
C GLU A 131 10.46 -7.59 -8.55
N ILE A 132 10.42 -8.43 -7.51
CA ILE A 132 11.59 -9.01 -6.87
C ILE A 132 11.48 -10.52 -7.00
N VAL A 133 12.47 -11.14 -7.60
CA VAL A 133 12.52 -12.59 -7.82
C VAL A 133 13.51 -13.21 -6.83
N PHE A 134 13.01 -14.14 -6.03
CA PHE A 134 13.82 -14.93 -5.11
C PHE A 134 14.04 -16.33 -5.69
N GLN A 135 15.26 -16.80 -5.55
CA GLN A 135 15.66 -18.17 -5.78
C GLN A 135 16.60 -18.60 -4.66
N ASP A 136 16.43 -19.83 -4.15
CA ASP A 136 17.24 -20.36 -3.02
C ASP A 136 17.26 -19.45 -1.79
N GLY A 137 16.14 -18.75 -1.51
CA GLY A 137 15.98 -17.90 -0.33
C GLY A 137 16.66 -16.53 -0.41
N VAL A 138 17.17 -16.13 -1.57
CA VAL A 138 17.79 -14.82 -1.77
C VAL A 138 17.28 -14.14 -3.05
N VAL A 139 17.39 -12.81 -3.10
CA VAL A 139 17.08 -12.03 -4.30
C VAL A 139 18.03 -12.44 -5.42
N ARG A 140 17.47 -12.98 -6.48
CA ARG A 140 18.19 -13.33 -7.72
C ARG A 140 18.13 -12.21 -8.73
N GLU A 141 16.96 -11.58 -8.84
CA GLU A 141 16.70 -10.52 -9.81
C GLU A 141 15.68 -9.54 -9.20
N TRP A 142 15.76 -8.28 -9.60
CA TRP A 142 14.73 -7.30 -9.34
C TRP A 142 14.62 -6.32 -10.50
N ARG A 143 13.41 -5.83 -10.75
CA ARG A 143 13.18 -4.83 -11.80
C ARG A 143 12.09 -3.85 -11.40
N THR A 144 12.22 -2.64 -11.91
CA THR A 144 11.17 -1.61 -11.85
C THR A 144 10.54 -1.47 -13.22
N LEU A 145 9.22 -1.49 -13.25
CA LEU A 145 8.44 -1.35 -14.46
C LEU A 145 7.94 0.09 -14.60
N PRO A 146 7.94 0.66 -15.80
CA PRO A 146 7.41 2.01 -16.02
C PRO A 146 5.90 2.04 -15.77
N SER A 147 5.40 3.21 -15.36
CA SER A 147 3.96 3.42 -15.30
C SER A 147 3.34 3.32 -16.70
N PRO A 148 2.16 2.73 -16.85
CA PRO A 148 1.44 2.74 -18.13
C PRO A 148 1.20 4.19 -18.59
N LYS A 149 1.38 4.44 -19.88
CA LYS A 149 1.08 5.75 -20.51
C LYS A 149 -0.42 5.90 -20.72
#